data_2d1a5a30088e8479dc2df18de1624fa0
#
_entry.id   2d1a5a30088e8479dc2df18de1624fa0
#
_cell.length_a   1.000
_cell.length_b   1.000
_cell.length_c   1.000
_cell.angle_alpha   90.00
_cell.angle_beta   90.00
_cell.angle_gamma   90.00
#
_symmetry.space_group_name_H-M   'P 1'
#
loop_
_entity.id
_entity.type
_entity.pdbx_description
1 polymer ?
#
loop_
_entity_poly.entity_id
_entity_poly.type
_entity_poly.pdbx_seq_one_letter_code
_entity_poly.pdbx_strand_id
1 'polypeptide(L)'
;LYVLNRHINLRQRILALLITIFFILSFCYEPLDLLWHIGQFPVWYPSRFSFIFCFWTILLAATCLQKDFQPEKWQLATLLIITLAIFAYVETLTVSYINNSQKLIGLGVAIISIIFLAIPHAASPNLNNLLLVLITVCDVSTSAYTALNQISYVSQTEFGQYTTALNNATTKIKNSDHGFYRIAKTFMRTKDDPMQSGFNGGDHFGSTIVPSLPTFMGAIGQPAGDGFVSYDNGTQVTDSLLGFHYTMAVIDPNRSTPFLPLSGYRPDWNTQVPVAVTNNIGIRKNKDALPIAFGANSRILNLSHDTYDPVAYQSEIFQDLANSPQPLFEIQNFNQVDFQNVQSAKQITGTVFQKEQKSAGATVKLEFTPNSNDSYYLTVGPNVKDDASITVNNRHFSQYLIGIQSL
;
A
#
# COMPACT_ATOMS: atom_id res chain seq x y z
N LEU A 1 17.72 19.41 29.31
CA LEU A 1 18.18 20.69 29.84
C LEU A 1 17.11 21.35 30.70
N TYR A 2 15.87 21.53 30.24
CA TYR A 2 14.75 22.13 30.98
C TYR A 2 14.57 21.53 32.38
N VAL A 3 14.56 20.20 32.49
CA VAL A 3 14.43 19.48 33.77
C VAL A 3 15.60 19.72 34.71
N LEU A 4 16.80 19.92 34.18
CA LEU A 4 18.02 20.18 34.95
C LEU A 4 18.21 21.65 35.33
N ASN A 5 17.43 22.56 34.73
CA ASN A 5 17.56 23.99 34.98
C ASN A 5 16.95 24.40 36.34
N ARG A 6 17.81 24.79 37.31
CA ARG A 6 17.40 25.18 38.66
C ARG A 6 16.69 26.53 38.76
N HIS A 7 16.74 27.36 37.69
CA HIS A 7 16.01 28.62 37.65
C HIS A 7 14.53 28.42 37.30
N ILE A 8 14.14 27.22 36.87
CA ILE A 8 12.74 26.83 36.58
C ILE A 8 12.14 26.23 37.85
N ASN A 9 10.89 26.61 38.18
CA ASN A 9 10.16 26.11 39.32
C ASN A 9 10.11 24.56 39.32
N LEU A 10 10.35 23.95 40.46
CA LEU A 10 10.41 22.50 40.63
C LEU A 10 9.11 21.83 40.10
N ARG A 11 7.94 22.41 40.38
CA ARG A 11 6.65 21.88 39.88
C ARG A 11 6.61 21.81 38.34
N GLN A 12 7.09 22.85 37.67
CA GLN A 12 7.14 22.90 36.21
C GLN A 12 8.11 21.86 35.65
N ARG A 13 9.28 21.67 36.31
CA ARG A 13 10.26 20.65 35.92
C ARG A 13 9.71 19.23 36.05
N ILE A 14 9.01 18.94 37.18
CA ILE A 14 8.38 17.64 37.42
C ILE A 14 7.27 17.40 36.39
N LEU A 15 6.41 18.37 36.12
CA LEU A 15 5.35 18.25 35.10
C LEU A 15 5.94 18.02 33.70
N ALA A 16 6.96 18.78 33.33
CA ALA A 16 7.65 18.59 32.05
C ALA A 16 8.26 17.19 31.91
N LEU A 17 8.86 16.68 32.99
CA LEU A 17 9.40 15.32 33.03
C LEU A 17 8.29 14.27 32.88
N LEU A 18 7.18 14.40 33.60
CA LEU A 18 6.06 13.46 33.54
C LEU A 18 5.44 13.44 32.14
N ILE A 19 5.23 14.63 31.51
CA ILE A 19 4.70 14.70 30.15
C ILE A 19 5.69 14.05 29.16
N THR A 20 6.99 14.32 29.31
CA THR A 20 8.01 13.71 28.44
C THR A 20 8.04 12.18 28.58
N ILE A 21 7.96 11.67 29.82
CA ILE A 21 7.87 10.23 30.09
C ILE A 21 6.58 9.64 29.48
N PHE A 22 5.45 10.34 29.61
CA PHE A 22 4.20 9.91 28.99
C PHE A 22 4.33 9.76 27.46
N PHE A 23 4.96 10.71 26.78
CA PHE A 23 5.23 10.59 25.33
C PHE A 23 6.15 9.41 25.01
N ILE A 24 7.24 9.24 25.79
CA ILE A 24 8.17 8.11 25.57
C ILE A 24 7.44 6.78 25.75
N LEU A 25 6.62 6.66 26.80
CA LEU A 25 5.80 5.46 27.02
C LEU A 25 4.79 5.25 25.89
N SER A 26 4.22 6.33 25.32
CA SER A 26 3.29 6.23 24.20
C SER A 26 3.96 5.68 22.92
N PHE A 27 5.26 5.88 22.73
CA PHE A 27 6.02 5.25 21.64
C PHE A 27 6.34 3.77 21.87
N CYS A 28 6.36 3.31 23.12
CA CYS A 28 6.80 1.98 23.49
C CYS A 28 5.67 1.03 23.89
N TYR A 29 4.47 1.55 24.19
CA TYR A 29 3.38 0.79 24.76
C TYR A 29 2.13 0.92 23.89
N GLU A 30 1.78 -0.13 23.19
CA GLU A 30 0.70 -0.20 22.21
C GLU A 30 -0.65 0.37 22.68
N PRO A 31 -1.16 0.09 23.91
CA PRO A 31 -2.41 0.68 24.37
C PRO A 31 -2.41 2.21 24.42
N LEU A 32 -1.26 2.85 24.67
CA LEU A 32 -1.13 4.31 24.63
C LEU A 32 -1.08 4.82 23.17
N ASP A 33 -0.45 4.08 22.26
CA ASP A 33 -0.50 4.39 20.82
C ASP A 33 -1.94 4.33 20.30
N LEU A 34 -2.69 3.28 20.65
CA LEU A 34 -4.12 3.16 20.32
C LEU A 34 -4.97 4.30 20.89
N LEU A 35 -4.64 4.79 22.08
CA LEU A 35 -5.34 5.95 22.68
C LEU A 35 -5.21 7.20 21.78
N TRP A 36 -4.02 7.46 21.22
CA TRP A 36 -3.77 8.55 20.28
C TRP A 36 -4.52 8.39 18.95
N HIS A 37 -4.88 7.16 18.59
CA HIS A 37 -5.58 6.79 17.35
C HIS A 37 -7.06 6.44 17.59
N ILE A 38 -7.63 6.90 18.72
CA ILE A 38 -9.07 6.70 19.07
C ILE A 38 -9.44 5.20 19.11
N GLY A 39 -8.53 4.36 19.61
CA GLY A 39 -8.73 2.92 19.74
C GLY A 39 -8.59 2.12 18.42
N GLN A 40 -8.19 2.75 17.34
CA GLN A 40 -7.92 2.06 16.08
C GLN A 40 -6.42 1.83 15.88
N PHE A 41 -6.04 0.66 15.41
CA PHE A 41 -4.65 0.38 15.08
C PHE A 41 -4.23 1.21 13.85
N PRO A 42 -3.15 2.02 13.95
CA PRO A 42 -2.71 2.85 12.83
C PRO A 42 -2.09 1.99 11.74
N VAL A 43 -2.79 1.85 10.62
CA VAL A 43 -2.26 1.20 9.42
C VAL A 43 -1.19 2.12 8.80
N TRP A 44 -0.02 1.57 8.44
CA TRP A 44 1.12 2.21 7.74
C TRP A 44 2.01 3.14 8.57
N TYR A 45 1.48 3.93 9.47
CA TYR A 45 2.27 4.93 10.21
C TYR A 45 1.93 4.90 11.70
N PRO A 46 2.53 4.00 12.48
CA PRO A 46 2.41 4.04 13.94
C PRO A 46 3.00 5.35 14.48
N SER A 47 2.62 5.71 15.68
CA SER A 47 3.15 6.90 16.37
C SER A 47 2.96 8.23 15.62
N ARG A 48 1.83 8.41 14.93
CA ARG A 48 1.51 9.65 14.18
C ARG A 48 1.52 10.90 15.06
N PHE A 49 1.36 10.76 16.35
CA PHE A 49 1.44 11.84 17.34
C PHE A 49 2.87 12.36 17.58
N SER A 50 3.90 11.78 16.96
CA SER A 50 5.30 12.17 17.13
C SER A 50 5.55 13.67 16.91
N PHE A 51 4.79 14.33 16.01
CA PHE A 51 4.88 15.77 15.79
C PHE A 51 4.54 16.59 17.05
N ILE A 52 3.64 16.10 17.92
CA ILE A 52 3.28 16.75 19.19
C ILE A 52 4.48 16.64 20.16
N PHE A 53 5.15 15.51 20.17
CA PHE A 53 6.38 15.33 20.95
C PHE A 53 7.51 16.25 20.46
N CYS A 54 7.68 16.38 19.13
CA CYS A 54 8.64 17.33 18.56
C CYS A 54 8.30 18.78 18.97
N PHE A 55 7.04 19.19 18.85
CA PHE A 55 6.59 20.50 19.29
C PHE A 55 6.84 20.72 20.79
N TRP A 56 6.52 19.72 21.61
CA TRP A 56 6.77 19.76 23.05
C TRP A 56 8.24 19.97 23.39
N THR A 57 9.14 19.22 22.75
CA THR A 57 10.58 19.35 22.99
C THR A 57 11.15 20.69 22.54
N ILE A 58 10.66 21.24 21.42
CA ILE A 58 11.00 22.58 20.94
C ILE A 58 10.52 23.64 21.93
N LEU A 59 9.31 23.53 22.47
CA LEU A 59 8.78 24.44 23.47
C LEU A 59 9.63 24.43 24.74
N LEU A 60 10.03 23.26 25.24
CA LEU A 60 10.92 23.13 26.38
C LEU A 60 12.31 23.75 26.10
N ALA A 61 12.84 23.53 24.89
CA ALA A 61 14.11 24.12 24.48
C ALA A 61 14.02 25.66 24.42
N ALA A 62 12.99 26.19 23.77
CA ALA A 62 12.79 27.65 23.63
C ALA A 62 12.64 28.35 24.99
N THR A 63 11.96 27.72 25.94
CA THR A 63 11.85 28.24 27.32
C THR A 63 13.14 28.19 28.11
N CYS A 64 14.08 27.30 27.74
CA CYS A 64 15.43 27.26 28.34
C CYS A 64 16.39 28.27 27.74
N LEU A 65 16.24 28.64 26.47
CA LEU A 65 17.14 29.54 25.75
C LEU A 65 16.80 31.04 26.01
N GLN A 66 16.42 31.37 27.24
CA GLN A 66 16.25 32.79 27.65
C GLN A 66 17.59 33.49 27.71
N LYS A 67 17.57 34.84 27.58
CA LYS A 67 18.77 35.70 27.40
C LYS A 67 19.90 35.47 28.44
N ASP A 68 19.55 35.09 29.65
CA ASP A 68 20.50 34.97 30.78
C ASP A 68 20.79 33.51 31.13
N PHE A 69 20.31 32.53 30.35
CA PHE A 69 20.53 31.12 30.67
C PHE A 69 21.90 30.65 30.17
N GLN A 70 22.75 30.26 31.10
CA GLN A 70 24.01 29.55 30.83
C GLN A 70 23.99 28.21 31.51
N PRO A 71 24.09 27.08 30.78
CA PRO A 71 24.16 25.77 31.39
C PRO A 71 25.49 25.59 32.18
N GLU A 72 25.41 25.02 33.36
CA GLU A 72 26.55 24.65 34.14
C GLU A 72 27.32 23.46 33.52
N LYS A 73 28.61 23.33 33.78
CA LYS A 73 29.47 22.27 33.21
C LYS A 73 28.91 20.86 33.43
N TRP A 74 28.32 20.59 34.60
CA TRP A 74 27.70 19.29 34.87
C TRP A 74 26.46 19.02 34.04
N GLN A 75 25.67 20.06 33.68
CA GLN A 75 24.50 19.93 32.82
C GLN A 75 24.93 19.58 31.39
N LEU A 76 25.98 20.23 30.88
CA LEU A 76 26.59 19.91 29.59
C LEU A 76 27.15 18.51 29.55
N ALA A 77 27.86 18.10 30.60
CA ALA A 77 28.36 16.72 30.73
C ALA A 77 27.24 15.70 30.75
N THR A 78 26.14 15.99 31.45
CA THR A 78 24.96 15.10 31.49
C THR A 78 24.32 15.00 30.09
N LEU A 79 24.18 16.11 29.36
CA LEU A 79 23.67 16.09 27.96
C LEU A 79 24.57 15.25 27.07
N LEU A 80 25.87 15.40 27.15
CA LEU A 80 26.83 14.61 26.37
C LEU A 80 26.72 13.12 26.68
N ILE A 81 26.65 12.73 27.95
CA ILE A 81 26.48 11.34 28.38
C ILE A 81 25.18 10.76 27.82
N ILE A 82 24.07 11.50 27.95
CA ILE A 82 22.76 11.05 27.39
C ILE A 82 22.84 10.91 25.87
N THR A 83 23.43 11.87 25.16
CA THR A 83 23.59 11.82 23.71
C THR A 83 24.39 10.59 23.27
N LEU A 84 25.52 10.34 23.93
CA LEU A 84 26.36 9.17 23.63
C LEU A 84 25.67 7.85 23.98
N ALA A 85 24.91 7.80 25.09
CA ALA A 85 24.14 6.62 25.47
C ALA A 85 23.03 6.31 24.44
N ILE A 86 22.30 7.35 23.96
CA ILE A 86 21.30 7.20 22.91
C ILE A 86 21.96 6.74 21.61
N PHE A 87 23.08 7.33 21.22
CA PHE A 87 23.81 6.93 20.01
C PHE A 87 24.27 5.47 20.10
N ALA A 88 24.86 5.06 21.22
CA ALA A 88 25.28 3.68 21.45
C ALA A 88 24.10 2.71 21.39
N TYR A 89 22.95 3.09 21.94
CA TYR A 89 21.72 2.29 21.83
C TYR A 89 21.25 2.16 20.39
N VAL A 90 21.20 3.28 19.65
CA VAL A 90 20.79 3.27 18.24
C VAL A 90 21.72 2.42 17.35
N GLU A 91 23.02 2.35 17.69
CA GLU A 91 23.96 1.46 16.99
C GLU A 91 23.66 -0.04 17.21
N THR A 92 23.04 -0.41 18.34
CA THR A 92 22.63 -1.80 18.57
C THR A 92 21.37 -2.19 17.80
N LEU A 93 20.61 -1.21 17.26
CA LEU A 93 19.37 -1.46 16.52
C LEU A 93 19.68 -1.71 15.05
N THR A 94 19.21 -2.85 14.54
CA THR A 94 19.22 -3.15 13.09
C THR A 94 17.99 -2.53 12.42
N VAL A 95 18.05 -1.23 12.15
CA VAL A 95 16.95 -0.48 11.54
C VAL A 95 17.26 -0.24 10.07
N SER A 96 16.51 -0.87 9.18
CA SER A 96 16.76 -0.87 7.73
C SER A 96 16.59 0.50 7.05
N TYR A 97 15.82 1.41 7.66
CA TYR A 97 15.52 2.74 7.10
C TYR A 97 16.41 3.85 7.64
N ILE A 98 17.38 3.56 8.53
CA ILE A 98 18.37 4.53 9.02
C ILE A 98 19.76 4.03 8.67
N ASN A 99 20.48 4.75 7.81
CA ASN A 99 21.83 4.42 7.43
C ASN A 99 22.88 5.00 8.42
N ASN A 100 24.10 4.48 8.38
CA ASN A 100 25.18 4.91 9.29
C ASN A 100 25.53 6.40 9.13
N SER A 101 25.42 6.96 7.93
CA SER A 101 25.65 8.37 7.69
C SER A 101 24.65 9.26 8.43
N GLN A 102 23.37 8.87 8.45
CA GLN A 102 22.34 9.59 9.21
C GLN A 102 22.60 9.57 10.72
N LYS A 103 23.00 8.42 11.27
CA LYS A 103 23.35 8.28 12.68
C LYS A 103 24.53 9.20 13.05
N LEU A 104 25.58 9.21 12.21
CA LEU A 104 26.77 10.04 12.45
C LEU A 104 26.46 11.54 12.30
N ILE A 105 25.65 11.95 11.32
CA ILE A 105 25.21 13.35 11.16
C ILE A 105 24.41 13.79 12.38
N GLY A 106 23.46 12.97 12.85
CA GLY A 106 22.67 13.27 14.05
C GLY A 106 23.54 13.44 15.30
N LEU A 107 24.54 12.56 15.49
CA LEU A 107 25.51 12.70 16.56
C LEU A 107 26.33 13.99 16.43
N GLY A 108 26.78 14.31 15.21
CA GLY A 108 27.54 15.53 14.93
C GLY A 108 26.77 16.80 15.26
N VAL A 109 25.51 16.90 14.80
CA VAL A 109 24.62 18.04 15.10
C VAL A 109 24.37 18.14 16.62
N ALA A 110 24.15 17.04 17.32
CA ALA A 110 23.98 17.03 18.77
C ALA A 110 25.23 17.54 19.51
N ILE A 111 26.43 17.11 19.11
CA ILE A 111 27.70 17.58 19.68
C ILE A 111 27.91 19.07 19.41
N ILE A 112 27.69 19.52 18.17
CA ILE A 112 27.80 20.94 17.81
C ILE A 112 26.83 21.78 18.63
N SER A 113 25.61 21.31 18.85
CA SER A 113 24.61 21.98 19.69
C SER A 113 25.05 22.06 21.15
N ILE A 114 25.69 21.02 21.71
CA ILE A 114 26.24 21.04 23.08
C ILE A 114 27.41 22.03 23.19
N ILE A 115 28.29 22.07 22.18
CA ILE A 115 29.40 23.05 22.12
C ILE A 115 28.85 24.46 22.04
N PHE A 116 27.84 24.71 21.21
CA PHE A 116 27.17 26.01 21.11
C PHE A 116 26.61 26.45 22.48
N LEU A 117 25.95 25.55 23.21
CA LEU A 117 25.41 25.83 24.52
C LEU A 117 26.52 26.13 25.59
N ALA A 118 27.75 25.69 25.35
CA ALA A 118 28.89 25.98 26.24
C ALA A 118 29.46 27.38 26.02
N ILE A 119 29.16 28.06 24.92
CA ILE A 119 29.65 29.40 24.59
C ILE A 119 28.90 30.45 25.43
N PRO A 120 29.62 31.38 26.15
CA PRO A 120 28.96 32.43 26.90
C PRO A 120 28.15 33.39 26.01
N HIS A 121 26.84 33.47 26.25
CA HIS A 121 25.92 34.28 25.44
C HIS A 121 26.13 35.80 25.58
N ALA A 122 26.75 36.23 26.71
CA ALA A 122 26.97 37.65 26.99
C ALA A 122 27.98 38.35 26.07
N ALA A 123 28.84 37.60 25.36
CA ALA A 123 29.92 38.16 24.56
C ALA A 123 29.44 38.78 23.23
N SER A 124 28.44 38.22 22.58
CA SER A 124 27.85 38.72 21.33
C SER A 124 26.47 38.09 21.05
N PRO A 125 25.37 38.72 21.49
CA PRO A 125 24.02 38.18 21.32
C PRO A 125 23.63 37.95 19.85
N ASN A 126 24.06 38.83 18.96
CA ASN A 126 23.74 38.70 17.52
C ASN A 126 24.47 37.52 16.89
N LEU A 127 25.73 37.29 17.25
CA LEU A 127 26.49 36.14 16.77
C LEU A 127 25.88 34.83 17.25
N ASN A 128 25.49 34.77 18.53
CA ASN A 128 24.87 33.59 19.09
C ASN A 128 23.53 33.26 18.42
N ASN A 129 22.69 34.25 18.17
CA ASN A 129 21.45 34.08 17.44
C ASN A 129 21.70 33.59 15.99
N LEU A 130 22.72 34.16 15.32
CA LEU A 130 23.10 33.72 13.98
C LEU A 130 23.58 32.28 13.99
N LEU A 131 24.43 31.89 14.94
CA LEU A 131 24.91 30.47 15.05
C LEU A 131 23.76 29.51 15.34
N LEU A 132 22.82 29.85 16.22
CA LEU A 132 21.64 29.06 16.47
C LEU A 132 20.81 28.83 15.21
N VAL A 133 20.55 29.90 14.45
CA VAL A 133 19.82 29.83 13.17
C VAL A 133 20.58 28.93 12.19
N LEU A 134 21.89 29.10 12.05
CA LEU A 134 22.70 28.28 11.14
C LEU A 134 22.66 26.79 11.52
N ILE A 135 22.84 26.44 12.80
CA ILE A 135 22.74 25.06 13.26
C ILE A 135 21.37 24.48 12.94
N THR A 136 20.30 25.22 13.25
CA THR A 136 18.92 24.79 12.98
C THR A 136 18.66 24.60 11.49
N VAL A 137 19.10 25.54 10.65
CA VAL A 137 18.94 25.44 9.19
C VAL A 137 19.71 24.25 8.63
N CYS A 138 20.95 24.02 9.10
CA CYS A 138 21.74 22.87 8.67
C CYS A 138 21.08 21.55 9.07
N ASP A 139 20.56 21.43 10.31
CA ASP A 139 19.87 20.23 10.79
C ASP A 139 18.60 19.95 10.00
N VAL A 140 17.70 20.94 9.86
CA VAL A 140 16.45 20.81 9.11
C VAL A 140 16.72 20.50 7.65
N SER A 141 17.70 21.18 7.01
CA SER A 141 18.04 20.94 5.60
C SER A 141 18.60 19.55 5.38
N THR A 142 19.46 19.06 6.27
CA THR A 142 20.03 17.71 6.19
C THR A 142 18.94 16.66 6.40
N SER A 143 18.08 16.86 7.38
CA SER A 143 16.95 15.95 7.65
C SER A 143 15.97 15.90 6.48
N ALA A 144 15.63 17.09 5.91
CA ALA A 144 14.76 17.18 4.74
C ALA A 144 15.40 16.52 3.50
N TYR A 145 16.68 16.80 3.24
CA TYR A 145 17.41 16.18 2.13
C TYR A 145 17.40 14.65 2.25
N THR A 146 17.71 14.15 3.42
CA THR A 146 17.75 12.69 3.66
C THR A 146 16.38 12.06 3.51
N ALA A 147 15.33 12.66 4.10
CA ALA A 147 13.98 12.15 4.00
C ALA A 147 13.48 12.13 2.55
N LEU A 148 13.70 13.23 1.81
CA LEU A 148 13.29 13.31 0.40
C LEU A 148 14.04 12.31 -0.49
N ASN A 149 15.32 12.05 -0.22
CA ASN A 149 16.08 11.08 -1.02
C ASN A 149 15.76 9.60 -0.69
N GLN A 150 15.02 9.32 0.37
CA GLN A 150 14.53 7.97 0.70
C GLN A 150 13.16 7.67 0.10
N ILE A 151 12.47 8.66 -0.41
CA ILE A 151 11.18 8.48 -1.09
C ILE A 151 11.45 8.03 -2.52
N SER A 152 10.76 6.97 -2.97
CA SER A 152 10.81 6.54 -4.36
C SER A 152 10.08 7.54 -5.24
N TYR A 153 10.74 8.03 -6.26
CA TYR A 153 10.17 8.92 -7.28
C TYR A 153 10.08 8.21 -8.62
N VAL A 154 9.00 8.44 -9.33
CA VAL A 154 8.88 8.08 -10.74
C VAL A 154 9.53 9.21 -11.55
N SER A 155 10.30 8.87 -12.59
CA SER A 155 10.90 9.89 -13.45
C SER A 155 9.79 10.70 -14.17
N GLN A 156 10.04 11.97 -14.41
CA GLN A 156 9.09 12.83 -15.11
C GLN A 156 8.75 12.29 -16.51
N THR A 157 9.73 11.71 -17.19
CA THR A 157 9.55 11.11 -18.52
C THR A 157 8.63 9.88 -18.44
N GLU A 158 8.89 9.00 -17.49
CA GLU A 158 8.09 7.78 -17.28
C GLU A 158 6.65 8.14 -16.91
N PHE A 159 6.47 9.05 -15.96
CA PHE A 159 5.16 9.56 -15.58
C PHE A 159 4.40 10.16 -16.77
N GLY A 160 5.06 11.03 -17.55
CA GLY A 160 4.46 11.72 -18.68
C GLY A 160 4.09 10.77 -19.81
N GLN A 161 4.93 9.80 -20.13
CA GLN A 161 4.69 8.83 -21.18
C GLN A 161 3.51 7.91 -20.86
N TYR A 162 3.46 7.37 -19.62
CA TYR A 162 2.32 6.57 -19.17
C TYR A 162 1.02 7.34 -19.24
N THR A 163 1.01 8.55 -18.65
CA THR A 163 -0.17 9.40 -18.61
C THR A 163 -0.64 9.77 -20.00
N THR A 164 0.27 10.09 -20.93
CA THR A 164 -0.06 10.39 -22.32
C THR A 164 -0.66 9.19 -23.03
N ALA A 165 -0.08 8.00 -22.88
CA ALA A 165 -0.59 6.79 -23.50
C ALA A 165 -2.00 6.46 -23.00
N LEU A 166 -2.22 6.53 -21.68
CA LEU A 166 -3.52 6.28 -21.07
C LEU A 166 -4.57 7.32 -21.48
N ASN A 167 -4.21 8.61 -21.49
CA ASN A 167 -5.10 9.70 -21.92
C ASN A 167 -5.49 9.57 -23.42
N ASN A 168 -4.54 9.19 -24.27
CA ASN A 168 -4.83 8.96 -25.70
C ASN A 168 -5.82 7.81 -25.89
N ALA A 169 -5.67 6.73 -25.11
CA ALA A 169 -6.58 5.59 -25.17
C ALA A 169 -8.00 5.96 -24.66
N THR A 170 -8.07 6.63 -23.50
CA THR A 170 -9.35 7.07 -22.92
C THR A 170 -10.07 8.11 -23.81
N THR A 171 -9.32 9.02 -24.43
CA THR A 171 -9.89 10.03 -25.37
C THR A 171 -10.51 9.36 -26.59
N LYS A 172 -9.91 8.29 -27.14
CA LYS A 172 -10.52 7.56 -28.26
C LYS A 172 -11.87 6.96 -27.88
N ILE A 173 -12.02 6.44 -26.65
CA ILE A 173 -13.30 5.91 -26.17
C ILE A 173 -14.29 7.06 -25.99
N LYS A 174 -13.91 8.14 -25.31
CA LYS A 174 -14.77 9.30 -25.03
C LYS A 174 -15.31 9.97 -26.31
N ASN A 175 -14.52 9.97 -27.36
CA ASN A 175 -14.94 10.55 -28.65
C ASN A 175 -15.95 9.67 -29.39
N SER A 176 -16.03 8.37 -29.08
CA SER A 176 -16.93 7.43 -29.76
C SER A 176 -18.13 7.03 -28.89
N ASP A 177 -18.09 7.22 -27.61
CA ASP A 177 -19.16 6.85 -26.68
C ASP A 177 -19.34 7.95 -25.63
N HIS A 178 -20.52 8.55 -25.57
CA HIS A 178 -20.88 9.64 -24.66
C HIS A 178 -21.81 9.17 -23.53
N GLY A 179 -22.07 7.86 -23.45
CA GLY A 179 -22.86 7.25 -22.38
C GLY A 179 -22.09 7.10 -21.07
N PHE A 180 -22.76 6.51 -20.07
CA PHE A 180 -22.07 6.06 -18.87
C PHE A 180 -21.52 4.65 -19.09
N TYR A 181 -20.23 4.48 -18.90
CA TYR A 181 -19.53 3.21 -18.98
C TYR A 181 -18.35 3.17 -18.02
N ARG A 182 -17.91 1.96 -17.68
CA ARG A 182 -16.63 1.74 -17.00
C ARG A 182 -15.60 1.16 -17.98
N ILE A 183 -14.33 1.42 -17.68
CA ILE A 183 -13.18 0.92 -18.43
C ILE A 183 -12.34 0.06 -17.51
N ALA A 184 -12.13 -1.22 -17.85
CA ALA A 184 -11.14 -2.09 -17.24
C ALA A 184 -9.80 -1.94 -17.97
N LYS A 185 -8.70 -2.22 -17.28
CA LYS A 185 -7.37 -2.26 -17.88
C LYS A 185 -6.55 -3.39 -17.30
N THR A 186 -5.67 -4.01 -18.10
CA THR A 186 -4.78 -5.09 -17.68
C THR A 186 -3.39 -4.61 -17.35
N PHE A 187 -3.19 -3.32 -17.20
CA PHE A 187 -1.93 -2.67 -16.80
C PHE A 187 -2.24 -1.54 -15.82
N MET A 188 -1.34 -1.32 -14.89
CA MET A 188 -1.57 -0.35 -13.81
C MET A 188 -0.25 0.26 -13.36
N ARG A 189 -0.21 1.58 -13.21
CA ARG A 189 0.84 2.26 -12.50
C ARG A 189 0.44 2.54 -11.05
N THR A 190 -0.78 2.99 -10.86
CA THR A 190 -1.38 3.26 -9.56
C THR A 190 -2.87 2.89 -9.58
N LYS A 191 -3.42 2.58 -8.43
CA LYS A 191 -4.86 2.32 -8.28
C LYS A 191 -5.73 3.52 -8.61
N ASP A 192 -5.16 4.74 -8.57
CA ASP A 192 -5.88 5.98 -8.90
C ASP A 192 -5.66 6.45 -10.36
N ASP A 193 -5.15 5.60 -11.25
CA ASP A 193 -5.09 5.88 -12.67
C ASP A 193 -6.44 6.35 -13.27
N PRO A 194 -7.62 5.77 -12.87
CA PRO A 194 -8.92 6.26 -13.33
C PRO A 194 -9.17 7.72 -12.95
N MET A 195 -8.83 8.12 -11.72
CA MET A 195 -8.99 9.50 -11.26
C MET A 195 -8.04 10.43 -11.99
N GLN A 196 -6.78 10.03 -12.19
CA GLN A 196 -5.77 10.81 -12.88
C GLN A 196 -6.12 11.09 -14.34
N SER A 197 -6.67 10.09 -15.05
CA SER A 197 -7.00 10.17 -16.48
C SER A 197 -8.49 10.45 -16.73
N GLY A 198 -9.27 10.68 -15.68
CA GLY A 198 -10.65 11.13 -15.74
C GLY A 198 -11.59 10.13 -16.44
N PHE A 199 -11.54 8.84 -16.10
CA PHE A 199 -12.48 7.84 -16.56
C PHE A 199 -13.03 7.01 -15.39
N ASN A 200 -14.17 6.35 -15.59
CA ASN A 200 -14.75 5.47 -14.59
C ASN A 200 -14.03 4.10 -14.65
N GLY A 201 -13.23 3.78 -13.66
CA GLY A 201 -12.50 2.50 -13.56
C GLY A 201 -13.03 1.60 -12.44
N GLY A 202 -12.33 0.50 -12.20
CA GLY A 202 -12.58 -0.42 -11.08
C GLY A 202 -11.53 -0.32 -9.97
N ASP A 203 -10.49 0.48 -10.17
CA ASP A 203 -9.40 0.66 -9.22
C ASP A 203 -9.59 1.93 -8.41
N HIS A 204 -9.27 1.88 -7.14
CA HIS A 204 -9.28 3.06 -6.26
C HIS A 204 -8.44 2.82 -5.02
N PHE A 205 -7.73 3.85 -4.59
CA PHE A 205 -7.08 3.92 -3.28
C PHE A 205 -7.58 5.16 -2.53
N GLY A 206 -8.07 4.97 -1.31
CA GLY A 206 -8.51 6.08 -0.49
C GLY A 206 -8.77 5.68 0.96
N SER A 207 -8.30 6.49 1.89
CA SER A 207 -8.46 6.24 3.33
C SER A 207 -9.91 6.31 3.82
N THR A 208 -10.83 6.79 2.98
CA THR A 208 -12.26 6.95 3.31
C THR A 208 -13.15 5.99 2.53
N ILE A 209 -12.58 4.93 1.96
CA ILE A 209 -13.34 3.90 1.25
C ILE A 209 -14.33 3.22 2.21
N VAL A 210 -15.56 3.04 1.77
CA VAL A 210 -16.56 2.35 2.59
C VAL A 210 -16.23 0.86 2.69
N PRO A 211 -16.26 0.23 3.89
CA PRO A 211 -15.80 -1.15 4.08
C PRO A 211 -16.52 -2.20 3.24
N SER A 212 -17.80 -1.97 2.90
CA SER A 212 -18.57 -2.87 2.04
C SER A 212 -17.99 -3.03 0.62
N LEU A 213 -17.28 -2.01 0.11
CA LEU A 213 -16.70 -2.08 -1.23
C LEU A 213 -15.52 -3.05 -1.31
N PRO A 214 -14.47 -2.97 -0.47
CA PRO A 214 -13.42 -3.98 -0.46
C PRO A 214 -13.96 -5.39 -0.15
N THR A 215 -14.93 -5.52 0.75
CA THR A 215 -15.54 -6.81 1.08
C THR A 215 -16.20 -7.43 -0.15
N PHE A 216 -17.02 -6.68 -0.87
CA PHE A 216 -17.67 -7.16 -2.09
C PHE A 216 -16.65 -7.50 -3.19
N MET A 217 -15.69 -6.61 -3.43
CA MET A 217 -14.66 -6.83 -4.45
C MET A 217 -13.81 -8.08 -4.14
N GLY A 218 -13.45 -8.29 -2.87
CA GLY A 218 -12.78 -9.51 -2.43
C GLY A 218 -13.62 -10.76 -2.65
N ALA A 219 -14.91 -10.72 -2.33
CA ALA A 219 -15.84 -11.85 -2.51
C ALA A 219 -15.98 -12.28 -3.98
N ILE A 220 -15.91 -11.35 -4.93
CA ILE A 220 -15.89 -11.66 -6.37
C ILE A 220 -14.48 -11.94 -6.94
N GLY A 221 -13.46 -12.09 -6.08
CA GLY A 221 -12.10 -12.48 -6.47
C GLY A 221 -11.18 -11.33 -6.90
N GLN A 222 -11.56 -10.09 -6.63
CA GLN A 222 -10.71 -8.94 -6.94
C GLN A 222 -9.77 -8.60 -5.78
N PRO A 223 -8.54 -8.13 -6.07
CA PRO A 223 -7.65 -7.63 -5.03
C PRO A 223 -8.28 -6.47 -4.27
N ALA A 224 -8.42 -6.62 -2.96
CA ALA A 224 -9.02 -5.62 -2.10
C ALA A 224 -8.38 -5.67 -0.71
N GLY A 225 -8.42 -4.56 0.01
CA GLY A 225 -7.90 -4.46 1.38
C GLY A 225 -8.20 -3.11 1.99
N ASP A 226 -7.58 -2.83 3.13
CA ASP A 226 -7.75 -1.57 3.82
C ASP A 226 -7.37 -0.39 2.93
N GLY A 227 -8.38 0.42 2.58
CA GLY A 227 -8.18 1.63 1.80
C GLY A 227 -7.99 1.41 0.30
N PHE A 228 -8.18 0.20 -0.26
CA PHE A 228 -8.08 0.02 -1.70
C PHE A 228 -8.96 -1.10 -2.27
N VAL A 229 -9.26 -0.95 -3.55
CA VAL A 229 -9.75 -1.99 -4.45
C VAL A 229 -8.98 -1.93 -5.76
N SER A 230 -8.78 -3.10 -6.40
CA SER A 230 -8.16 -3.19 -7.71
C SER A 230 -8.94 -4.15 -8.59
N TYR A 231 -9.06 -3.84 -9.88
CA TYR A 231 -9.80 -4.68 -10.83
C TYR A 231 -8.83 -5.37 -11.80
N ASP A 232 -8.11 -6.35 -11.28
CA ASP A 232 -7.04 -7.04 -12.01
C ASP A 232 -7.41 -8.48 -12.40
N ASN A 233 -8.28 -9.14 -11.61
CA ASN A 233 -8.72 -10.53 -11.82
C ASN A 233 -10.11 -10.59 -12.47
N GLY A 234 -10.42 -9.65 -13.37
CA GLY A 234 -11.72 -9.61 -14.02
C GLY A 234 -12.03 -10.89 -14.82
N THR A 235 -13.29 -11.31 -14.79
CA THR A 235 -13.86 -12.34 -15.64
C THR A 235 -14.90 -11.70 -16.59
N GLN A 236 -15.34 -12.42 -17.60
CA GLN A 236 -16.45 -11.95 -18.44
C GLN A 236 -17.71 -11.65 -17.60
N VAL A 237 -17.94 -12.42 -16.56
CA VAL A 237 -19.07 -12.28 -15.64
C VAL A 237 -18.94 -10.99 -14.81
N THR A 238 -17.79 -10.74 -14.21
CA THR A 238 -17.58 -9.51 -13.43
C THR A 238 -17.52 -8.27 -14.32
N ASP A 239 -16.96 -8.36 -15.54
CA ASP A 239 -16.99 -7.27 -16.50
C ASP A 239 -18.43 -6.87 -16.85
N SER A 240 -19.30 -7.87 -17.07
CA SER A 240 -20.70 -7.64 -17.37
C SER A 240 -21.43 -7.03 -16.18
N LEU A 241 -21.31 -7.64 -15.01
CA LEU A 241 -22.00 -7.20 -13.78
C LEU A 241 -21.62 -5.76 -13.38
N LEU A 242 -20.33 -5.42 -13.46
CA LEU A 242 -19.83 -4.11 -13.04
C LEU A 242 -19.91 -3.05 -14.15
N GLY A 243 -20.45 -3.40 -15.32
CA GLY A 243 -20.63 -2.46 -16.44
C GLY A 243 -19.33 -2.00 -17.06
N PHE A 244 -18.33 -2.88 -17.19
CA PHE A 244 -17.11 -2.61 -17.95
C PHE A 244 -17.37 -2.78 -19.44
N HIS A 245 -17.78 -1.70 -20.08
CA HIS A 245 -18.07 -1.67 -21.52
C HIS A 245 -16.81 -1.71 -22.36
N TYR A 246 -15.68 -1.28 -21.81
CA TYR A 246 -14.40 -1.25 -22.52
C TYR A 246 -13.32 -1.88 -21.67
N THR A 247 -12.38 -2.55 -22.35
CA THR A 247 -11.15 -3.08 -21.73
C THR A 247 -9.95 -2.60 -22.51
N MET A 248 -8.94 -2.10 -21.81
CA MET A 248 -7.65 -1.71 -22.36
C MET A 248 -6.59 -2.73 -21.96
N ALA A 249 -5.79 -3.18 -22.91
CA ALA A 249 -4.69 -4.11 -22.67
C ALA A 249 -3.45 -3.74 -23.49
N VAL A 250 -2.26 -4.10 -22.99
CA VAL A 250 -1.01 -4.00 -23.76
C VAL A 250 -1.01 -5.07 -24.85
N ILE A 251 -0.81 -4.67 -26.11
CA ILE A 251 -0.90 -5.59 -27.26
C ILE A 251 0.37 -6.41 -27.41
N ASP A 252 1.52 -5.75 -27.42
CA ASP A 252 2.81 -6.39 -27.60
C ASP A 252 3.64 -6.26 -26.31
N PRO A 253 3.73 -7.36 -25.53
CA PRO A 253 4.51 -7.37 -24.32
C PRO A 253 6.01 -7.13 -24.54
N ASN A 254 6.55 -7.46 -25.73
CA ASN A 254 7.95 -7.25 -26.05
C ASN A 254 8.26 -5.77 -26.39
N ARG A 255 7.24 -5.00 -26.71
CA ARG A 255 7.27 -3.54 -26.78
C ARG A 255 6.88 -2.90 -25.46
N SER A 256 6.98 -3.66 -24.35
CA SER A 256 6.82 -3.06 -23.04
C SER A 256 7.87 -1.99 -22.89
N THR A 257 7.43 -0.80 -22.95
CA THR A 257 8.22 0.35 -22.52
C THR A 257 8.20 0.33 -21.01
N PRO A 258 9.25 0.81 -20.32
CA PRO A 258 9.28 0.84 -18.84
C PRO A 258 8.07 1.51 -18.21
N PHE A 259 7.27 2.23 -19.00
CA PHE A 259 6.11 2.99 -18.55
C PHE A 259 4.74 2.30 -18.81
N LEU A 260 4.67 1.18 -19.51
CA LEU A 260 3.49 0.33 -19.59
C LEU A 260 3.83 -1.02 -18.96
N PRO A 261 3.80 -1.12 -17.62
CA PRO A 261 4.10 -2.37 -16.95
C PRO A 261 3.07 -3.41 -17.39
N LEU A 262 3.58 -4.58 -17.77
CA LEU A 262 2.74 -5.74 -18.03
C LEU A 262 2.10 -6.16 -16.72
N SER A 263 0.83 -5.92 -16.60
CA SER A 263 0.00 -6.52 -15.57
C SER A 263 -0.95 -7.48 -16.26
N GLY A 264 -0.99 -8.70 -15.87
CA GLY A 264 -1.96 -9.71 -16.24
C GLY A 264 -2.26 -9.88 -17.73
N TYR A 265 -2.28 -11.12 -18.17
CA TYR A 265 -2.83 -11.51 -19.47
C TYR A 265 -4.23 -12.11 -19.23
N ARG A 266 -5.23 -11.58 -19.92
CA ARG A 266 -6.61 -12.09 -19.89
C ARG A 266 -6.97 -12.73 -21.23
N PRO A 267 -7.02 -14.06 -21.35
CA PRO A 267 -7.39 -14.75 -22.59
C PRO A 267 -8.79 -14.35 -23.09
N ASP A 268 -9.74 -14.16 -22.19
CA ASP A 268 -11.11 -13.75 -22.45
C ASP A 268 -11.22 -12.35 -23.09
N TRP A 269 -10.18 -11.52 -22.99
CA TRP A 269 -10.11 -10.26 -23.73
C TRP A 269 -10.25 -10.43 -25.24
N ASN A 270 -9.79 -11.56 -25.79
CA ASN A 270 -9.88 -11.86 -27.21
C ASN A 270 -11.32 -12.08 -27.72
N THR A 271 -12.27 -12.39 -26.84
CA THR A 271 -13.69 -12.54 -27.21
C THR A 271 -14.40 -11.21 -27.43
N GLN A 272 -13.84 -10.12 -26.89
CA GLN A 272 -14.39 -8.78 -27.02
C GLN A 272 -14.10 -8.17 -28.40
N VAL A 273 -14.93 -7.20 -28.81
CA VAL A 273 -14.85 -6.56 -30.14
C VAL A 273 -13.73 -5.53 -30.20
N PRO A 274 -12.75 -5.65 -31.11
CA PRO A 274 -11.73 -4.63 -31.30
C PRO A 274 -12.33 -3.27 -31.69
N VAL A 275 -11.85 -2.20 -31.04
CA VAL A 275 -12.29 -0.82 -31.28
C VAL A 275 -11.17 0.02 -31.87
N ALA A 276 -10.01 0.05 -31.20
CA ALA A 276 -8.87 0.87 -31.61
C ALA A 276 -7.55 0.36 -31.00
N VAL A 277 -6.45 0.88 -31.52
CA VAL A 277 -5.10 0.72 -30.99
C VAL A 277 -4.43 2.09 -30.91
N THR A 278 -3.76 2.37 -29.80
CA THR A 278 -2.96 3.59 -29.64
C THR A 278 -1.86 3.38 -28.59
N ASN A 279 -0.64 3.85 -28.85
CA ASN A 279 0.49 3.76 -27.92
C ASN A 279 0.71 2.34 -27.32
N ASN A 280 0.62 1.31 -28.14
CA ASN A 280 0.68 -0.11 -27.74
C ASN A 280 -0.48 -0.57 -26.80
N ILE A 281 -1.53 0.24 -26.66
CA ILE A 281 -2.75 -0.10 -25.93
C ILE A 281 -3.82 -0.48 -26.93
N GLY A 282 -4.33 -1.72 -26.84
CA GLY A 282 -5.51 -2.17 -27.54
C GLY A 282 -6.76 -1.86 -26.73
N ILE A 283 -7.80 -1.40 -27.40
CA ILE A 283 -9.11 -1.10 -26.84
C ILE A 283 -10.11 -2.06 -27.43
N ARG A 284 -10.84 -2.75 -26.58
CA ARG A 284 -11.94 -3.63 -26.99
C ARG A 284 -13.23 -3.28 -26.28
N LYS A 285 -14.36 -3.57 -26.92
CA LYS A 285 -15.71 -3.36 -26.40
C LYS A 285 -16.33 -4.67 -25.96
N ASN A 286 -16.80 -4.72 -24.71
CA ASN A 286 -17.63 -5.78 -24.20
C ASN A 286 -19.09 -5.52 -24.57
N LYS A 287 -19.71 -6.43 -25.34
CA LYS A 287 -21.09 -6.33 -25.73
C LYS A 287 -22.08 -6.74 -24.64
N ASP A 288 -21.59 -7.52 -23.67
CA ASP A 288 -22.41 -8.15 -22.64
C ASP A 288 -22.40 -7.33 -21.33
N ALA A 289 -21.80 -6.12 -21.35
CA ALA A 289 -21.76 -5.24 -20.19
C ALA A 289 -23.16 -4.72 -19.85
N LEU A 290 -23.56 -4.91 -18.60
CA LEU A 290 -24.83 -4.39 -18.09
C LEU A 290 -24.76 -2.86 -17.91
N PRO A 291 -25.87 -2.16 -18.10
CA PRO A 291 -25.94 -0.73 -17.76
C PRO A 291 -25.83 -0.53 -16.24
N ILE A 292 -25.52 0.70 -15.82
CA ILE A 292 -25.38 1.02 -14.38
C ILE A 292 -26.63 0.75 -13.56
N ALA A 293 -27.80 0.75 -14.19
CA ALA A 293 -29.08 0.42 -13.59
C ALA A 293 -29.83 -0.54 -14.48
N PHE A 294 -30.26 -1.65 -13.94
CA PHE A 294 -31.03 -2.68 -14.60
C PHE A 294 -32.04 -3.33 -13.65
N GLY A 295 -33.11 -3.91 -14.21
CA GLY A 295 -34.08 -4.66 -13.43
C GLY A 295 -33.50 -6.02 -13.01
N ALA A 296 -33.74 -6.40 -11.77
CA ALA A 296 -33.27 -7.67 -11.20
C ALA A 296 -34.35 -8.33 -10.34
N ASN A 297 -34.24 -9.65 -10.14
CA ASN A 297 -35.12 -10.36 -9.23
C ASN A 297 -34.76 -10.04 -7.77
N SER A 298 -35.77 -9.95 -6.92
CA SER A 298 -35.60 -9.67 -5.48
C SER A 298 -34.84 -10.76 -4.70
N ARG A 299 -34.64 -11.94 -5.28
CA ARG A 299 -33.81 -13.00 -4.68
C ARG A 299 -32.43 -12.54 -4.32
N ILE A 300 -31.83 -11.65 -5.12
CA ILE A 300 -30.51 -11.09 -4.86
C ILE A 300 -30.36 -10.44 -3.46
N LEU A 301 -31.46 -9.96 -2.89
CA LEU A 301 -31.44 -9.36 -1.55
C LEU A 301 -31.20 -10.38 -0.40
N ASN A 302 -31.38 -11.67 -0.70
CA ASN A 302 -31.17 -12.75 0.25
C ASN A 302 -29.86 -13.50 0.01
N LEU A 303 -29.05 -13.07 -0.98
CA LEU A 303 -27.77 -13.70 -1.27
C LEU A 303 -26.82 -13.52 -0.10
N SER A 304 -26.35 -14.62 0.44
CA SER A 304 -25.31 -14.65 1.47
C SER A 304 -23.93 -14.64 0.77
N HIS A 305 -22.94 -13.98 1.36
CA HIS A 305 -21.57 -13.94 0.85
C HIS A 305 -20.61 -14.82 1.67
N ASP A 306 -21.14 -15.91 2.22
CA ASP A 306 -20.35 -16.87 3.00
C ASP A 306 -19.53 -17.85 2.14
N THR A 307 -19.51 -17.64 0.83
CA THR A 307 -18.74 -18.49 -0.07
C THR A 307 -17.29 -18.03 -0.18
N TYR A 308 -16.38 -18.98 -0.03
CA TYR A 308 -14.94 -18.78 -0.22
C TYR A 308 -14.49 -19.03 -1.66
N ASP A 309 -15.41 -19.34 -2.57
CA ASP A 309 -15.15 -19.51 -4.01
C ASP A 309 -15.69 -18.30 -4.79
N PRO A 310 -14.81 -17.38 -5.22
CA PRO A 310 -15.23 -16.20 -5.96
C PRO A 310 -15.93 -16.52 -7.28
N VAL A 311 -15.58 -17.61 -7.94
CA VAL A 311 -16.18 -18.00 -9.22
C VAL A 311 -17.59 -18.52 -9.01
N ALA A 312 -17.78 -19.37 -8.00
CA ALA A 312 -19.10 -19.81 -7.59
C ALA A 312 -19.99 -18.64 -7.19
N TYR A 313 -19.46 -17.71 -6.38
CA TYR A 313 -20.20 -16.54 -5.94
C TYR A 313 -20.64 -15.62 -7.11
N GLN A 314 -19.76 -15.40 -8.09
CA GLN A 314 -20.15 -14.68 -9.32
C GLN A 314 -21.32 -15.36 -10.03
N SER A 315 -21.34 -16.70 -10.10
CA SER A 315 -22.43 -17.46 -10.70
C SER A 315 -23.73 -17.32 -9.90
N GLU A 316 -23.66 -17.41 -8.57
CA GLU A 316 -24.81 -17.25 -7.66
C GLU A 316 -25.45 -15.85 -7.78
N ILE A 317 -24.63 -14.79 -7.87
CA ILE A 317 -25.12 -13.43 -8.11
C ILE A 317 -26.01 -13.39 -9.36
N PHE A 318 -25.56 -13.92 -10.48
CA PHE A 318 -26.35 -13.89 -11.72
C PHE A 318 -27.56 -14.82 -11.69
N GLN A 319 -27.45 -15.98 -11.04
CA GLN A 319 -28.59 -16.89 -10.84
C GLN A 319 -29.72 -16.18 -10.07
N ASP A 320 -29.37 -15.44 -9.02
CA ASP A 320 -30.36 -14.72 -8.23
C ASP A 320 -30.87 -13.46 -8.93
N LEU A 321 -30.02 -12.71 -9.61
CA LEU A 321 -30.44 -11.56 -10.41
C LEU A 321 -31.42 -11.95 -11.51
N ALA A 322 -31.19 -13.08 -12.19
CA ALA A 322 -32.00 -13.55 -13.30
C ALA A 322 -33.14 -14.51 -12.89
N ASN A 323 -33.17 -14.95 -11.62
CA ASN A 323 -34.01 -16.07 -11.15
C ASN A 323 -33.84 -17.31 -12.03
N SER A 324 -32.59 -17.66 -12.35
CA SER A 324 -32.23 -18.79 -13.20
C SER A 324 -31.37 -19.78 -12.41
N PRO A 325 -31.64 -21.10 -12.46
CA PRO A 325 -30.82 -22.09 -11.78
C PRO A 325 -29.54 -22.43 -12.55
N GLN A 326 -29.34 -21.91 -13.76
CA GLN A 326 -28.19 -22.29 -14.60
C GLN A 326 -26.91 -21.57 -14.11
N PRO A 327 -25.83 -22.30 -13.81
CA PRO A 327 -24.55 -21.71 -13.49
C PRO A 327 -23.91 -21.08 -14.73
N LEU A 328 -23.12 -20.01 -14.53
CA LEU A 328 -22.37 -19.35 -15.59
C LEU A 328 -20.99 -19.97 -15.82
N PHE A 329 -20.51 -20.77 -14.87
CA PHE A 329 -19.25 -21.47 -14.97
C PHE A 329 -19.47 -22.96 -14.82
N GLU A 330 -18.75 -23.74 -15.63
CA GLU A 330 -18.68 -25.19 -15.50
C GLU A 330 -17.40 -25.58 -14.75
N ILE A 331 -17.52 -26.47 -13.78
CA ILE A 331 -16.38 -26.97 -13.02
C ILE A 331 -15.61 -27.98 -13.87
N GLN A 332 -14.35 -27.64 -14.17
CA GLN A 332 -13.41 -28.56 -14.80
C GLN A 332 -12.56 -29.25 -13.74
N ASN A 333 -12.63 -30.58 -13.69
CA ASN A 333 -11.79 -31.34 -12.76
C ASN A 333 -10.40 -31.56 -13.34
N PHE A 334 -9.42 -31.68 -12.44
CA PHE A 334 -8.07 -32.10 -12.82
C PHE A 334 -8.05 -33.62 -13.11
N ASN A 335 -7.43 -33.97 -14.22
CA ASN A 335 -7.23 -35.36 -14.61
C ASN A 335 -6.15 -36.02 -13.73
N GLN A 336 -5.13 -35.27 -13.35
CA GLN A 336 -4.02 -35.72 -12.54
C GLN A 336 -3.56 -34.62 -11.59
N VAL A 337 -3.20 -35.01 -10.38
CA VAL A 337 -2.63 -34.14 -9.35
C VAL A 337 -1.42 -34.84 -8.75
N ASP A 338 -0.24 -34.29 -8.97
CA ASP A 338 1.02 -34.84 -8.46
C ASP A 338 1.58 -33.94 -7.35
N PHE A 339 2.03 -34.56 -6.29
CA PHE A 339 2.64 -33.89 -5.14
C PHE A 339 4.10 -34.27 -5.00
N GLN A 340 4.98 -33.29 -4.80
CA GLN A 340 6.37 -33.49 -4.45
C GLN A 340 6.68 -32.68 -3.20
N ASN A 341 7.02 -33.34 -2.10
CA ASN A 341 7.29 -32.74 -0.79
C ASN A 341 6.11 -31.88 -0.29
N VAL A 342 4.87 -32.34 -0.49
CA VAL A 342 3.64 -31.62 -0.16
C VAL A 342 2.64 -32.56 0.50
N GLN A 343 2.09 -32.14 1.62
CA GLN A 343 0.85 -32.67 2.20
C GLN A 343 -0.32 -31.78 1.83
N SER A 344 -1.44 -32.38 1.51
CA SER A 344 -2.70 -31.66 1.27
C SER A 344 -3.72 -31.98 2.34
N ALA A 345 -4.43 -30.93 2.80
CA ALA A 345 -5.55 -31.07 3.72
C ALA A 345 -6.77 -30.32 3.16
N LYS A 346 -7.91 -31.00 3.08
CA LYS A 346 -9.17 -30.33 2.75
C LYS A 346 -9.66 -29.55 3.96
N GLN A 347 -9.97 -28.29 3.73
CA GLN A 347 -10.61 -27.39 4.71
C GLN A 347 -11.89 -26.83 4.12
N ILE A 348 -12.71 -26.18 4.94
CA ILE A 348 -13.95 -25.49 4.50
C ILE A 348 -13.63 -24.43 3.44
N THR A 349 -12.47 -23.76 3.55
CA THR A 349 -12.01 -22.69 2.67
C THR A 349 -11.27 -23.19 1.42
N GLY A 350 -11.19 -24.50 1.19
CA GLY A 350 -10.48 -25.09 0.05
C GLY A 350 -9.41 -26.09 0.46
N THR A 351 -8.47 -26.35 -0.45
CA THR A 351 -7.36 -27.29 -0.18
C THR A 351 -6.12 -26.52 0.24
N VAL A 352 -5.60 -26.81 1.42
CA VAL A 352 -4.36 -26.25 1.93
C VAL A 352 -3.20 -27.18 1.61
N PHE A 353 -2.13 -26.66 1.06
CA PHE A 353 -0.90 -27.36 0.75
C PHE A 353 0.20 -26.93 1.73
N GLN A 354 0.87 -27.90 2.35
CA GLN A 354 1.97 -27.67 3.29
C GLN A 354 3.19 -28.48 2.90
N LYS A 355 4.39 -27.91 3.07
CA LYS A 355 5.64 -28.67 2.87
C LYS A 355 5.78 -29.75 3.93
N GLU A 356 6.13 -30.96 3.53
CA GLU A 356 6.52 -32.04 4.44
C GLU A 356 7.90 -31.74 5.05
N GLN A 357 8.85 -31.36 4.22
CA GLN A 357 10.20 -30.96 4.64
C GLN A 357 10.41 -29.47 4.33
N LYS A 358 10.53 -28.62 5.36
CA LYS A 358 10.64 -27.16 5.23
C LYS A 358 11.85 -26.70 4.41
N SER A 359 12.97 -27.44 4.47
CA SER A 359 14.23 -27.10 3.79
C SER A 359 14.28 -27.49 2.32
N ALA A 360 13.36 -28.30 1.84
CA ALA A 360 13.33 -28.75 0.44
C ALA A 360 12.32 -27.98 -0.41
N GLY A 361 12.55 -27.95 -1.72
CA GLY A 361 11.57 -27.45 -2.68
C GLY A 361 10.31 -28.29 -2.65
N ALA A 362 9.15 -27.69 -2.94
CA ALA A 362 7.88 -28.38 -3.00
C ALA A 362 7.14 -28.00 -4.28
N THR A 363 6.45 -28.96 -4.88
CA THR A 363 5.71 -28.74 -6.14
C THR A 363 4.35 -29.42 -6.08
N VAL A 364 3.33 -28.72 -6.56
CA VAL A 364 2.01 -29.26 -6.87
C VAL A 364 1.81 -29.14 -8.37
N LYS A 365 1.66 -30.25 -9.07
CA LYS A 365 1.39 -30.27 -10.50
C LYS A 365 -0.06 -30.67 -10.71
N LEU A 366 -0.80 -29.83 -11.42
CA LEU A 366 -2.21 -30.01 -11.74
C LEU A 366 -2.32 -30.15 -13.26
N GLU A 367 -2.91 -31.26 -13.72
CA GLU A 367 -3.14 -31.50 -15.14
C GLU A 367 -4.64 -31.62 -15.41
N PHE A 368 -5.11 -30.94 -16.44
CA PHE A 368 -6.45 -31.09 -16.95
C PHE A 368 -6.47 -31.04 -18.49
N THR A 369 -7.46 -31.66 -19.08
CA THR A 369 -7.69 -31.60 -20.52
C THR A 369 -8.86 -30.64 -20.78
N PRO A 370 -8.66 -29.53 -21.49
CA PRO A 370 -9.75 -28.63 -21.85
C PRO A 370 -10.82 -29.35 -22.66
N ASN A 371 -12.09 -29.13 -22.32
CA ASN A 371 -13.25 -29.69 -23.05
C ASN A 371 -13.82 -28.68 -24.07
N SER A 372 -13.36 -27.43 -24.06
CA SER A 372 -13.76 -26.38 -25.00
C SER A 372 -12.58 -25.42 -25.28
N ASN A 373 -12.80 -24.49 -26.20
CA ASN A 373 -11.88 -23.38 -26.45
C ASN A 373 -12.22 -22.11 -25.62
N ASP A 374 -13.07 -22.25 -24.62
CA ASP A 374 -13.45 -21.14 -23.76
C ASP A 374 -12.32 -20.76 -22.78
N SER A 375 -12.49 -19.63 -22.11
CA SER A 375 -11.54 -19.19 -21.10
C SER A 375 -11.72 -19.99 -19.80
N TYR A 376 -10.61 -20.47 -19.25
CA TYR A 376 -10.57 -21.16 -17.98
C TYR A 376 -10.08 -20.23 -16.88
N TYR A 377 -10.69 -20.33 -15.71
CA TYR A 377 -10.33 -19.56 -14.53
C TYR A 377 -9.88 -20.51 -13.41
N LEU A 378 -8.78 -20.17 -12.77
CA LEU A 378 -8.24 -20.90 -11.63
C LEU A 378 -8.32 -20.03 -10.38
N THR A 379 -9.03 -20.49 -9.37
CA THR A 379 -9.06 -19.84 -8.05
C THR A 379 -7.88 -20.35 -7.21
N VAL A 380 -7.06 -19.41 -6.73
CA VAL A 380 -5.97 -19.66 -5.79
C VAL A 380 -6.18 -18.85 -4.52
N GLY A 381 -5.81 -19.40 -3.38
CA GLY A 381 -5.95 -18.72 -2.09
C GLY A 381 -4.99 -17.54 -1.94
N PRO A 382 -5.29 -16.61 -1.04
CA PRO A 382 -4.55 -15.36 -0.88
C PRO A 382 -3.08 -15.56 -0.42
N ASN A 383 -2.77 -16.67 0.21
CA ASN A 383 -1.43 -16.95 0.75
C ASN A 383 -0.44 -17.49 -0.30
N VAL A 384 -0.88 -17.73 -1.54
CA VAL A 384 0.00 -18.28 -2.60
C VAL A 384 1.02 -17.25 -3.08
N LYS A 385 0.73 -15.95 -2.97
CA LYS A 385 1.52 -14.86 -3.55
C LYS A 385 2.99 -14.86 -3.11
N ASP A 386 3.23 -15.02 -1.82
CA ASP A 386 4.58 -14.86 -1.25
C ASP A 386 5.31 -16.20 -1.10
N ASP A 387 4.57 -17.31 -1.13
CA ASP A 387 5.07 -18.65 -0.81
C ASP A 387 5.25 -19.55 -2.03
N ALA A 388 4.66 -19.22 -3.18
CA ALA A 388 4.69 -20.06 -4.35
C ALA A 388 4.80 -19.29 -5.67
N SER A 389 5.39 -19.94 -6.67
CA SER A 389 5.36 -19.49 -8.06
C SER A 389 4.44 -20.37 -8.88
N ILE A 390 3.67 -19.77 -9.78
CA ILE A 390 2.72 -20.49 -10.66
C ILE A 390 3.27 -20.48 -12.08
N THR A 391 3.28 -21.67 -12.71
CA THR A 391 3.58 -21.81 -14.13
C THR A 391 2.45 -22.55 -14.83
N VAL A 392 2.09 -22.11 -16.03
CA VAL A 392 1.11 -22.79 -16.88
C VAL A 392 1.77 -23.09 -18.22
N ASN A 393 1.83 -24.38 -18.60
CA ASN A 393 2.49 -24.84 -19.82
C ASN A 393 3.92 -24.29 -19.96
N ASN A 394 4.72 -24.37 -18.88
CA ASN A 394 6.10 -23.86 -18.77
C ASN A 394 6.23 -22.32 -18.92
N ARG A 395 5.15 -21.58 -18.91
CA ARG A 395 5.18 -20.11 -18.85
C ARG A 395 4.97 -19.66 -17.43
N HIS A 396 5.91 -18.89 -16.93
CA HIS A 396 5.83 -18.33 -15.59
C HIS A 396 4.80 -17.21 -15.51
N PHE A 397 3.90 -17.28 -14.53
CA PHE A 397 3.04 -16.17 -14.16
C PHE A 397 3.81 -15.26 -13.23
N SER A 398 4.32 -14.15 -13.74
CA SER A 398 5.10 -13.18 -12.98
C SER A 398 4.25 -12.23 -12.14
N GLN A 399 2.97 -12.11 -12.44
CA GLN A 399 2.05 -11.23 -11.72
C GLN A 399 0.66 -11.87 -11.67
N TYR A 400 0.31 -12.36 -10.52
CA TYR A 400 -1.06 -12.60 -10.11
C TYR A 400 -1.32 -11.76 -8.87
N LEU A 401 -2.30 -10.87 -8.96
CA LEU A 401 -2.73 -10.08 -7.82
C LEU A 401 -3.76 -10.91 -7.06
N ILE A 402 -3.46 -11.21 -5.82
CA ILE A 402 -4.32 -11.97 -4.94
C ILE A 402 -5.13 -11.00 -4.11
N GLY A 403 -6.44 -11.21 -4.07
CA GLY A 403 -7.31 -10.50 -3.14
C GLY A 403 -6.96 -10.89 -1.71
N ILE A 404 -6.55 -9.93 -0.90
CA ILE A 404 -6.39 -10.13 0.54
C ILE A 404 -7.79 -9.96 1.12
N GLN A 405 -8.42 -11.07 1.52
CA GLN A 405 -9.49 -11.01 2.49
C GLN A 405 -8.86 -10.84 3.86
N SER A 406 -8.74 -9.62 4.34
CA SER A 406 -8.62 -9.37 5.77
C SER A 406 -10.02 -9.36 6.33
N LEU A 407 -10.38 -10.41 7.00
CA LEU A 407 -11.48 -10.42 7.95
C LEU A 407 -11.07 -9.68 9.21
#